data_1be506e43333bbf3dc135d73079b328e
#
_entry.id   1be506e43333bbf3dc135d73079b328e
#
_cell.length_a   1.000
_cell.length_b   1.000
_cell.length_c   1.000
_cell.angle_alpha   90.00
_cell.angle_beta   90.00
_cell.angle_gamma   90.00
#
_symmetry.space_group_name_H-M   'P 1'
#
loop_
_entity.id
_entity.type
_entity.pdbx_description
1 polymer ?
#
loop_
_entity_poly.entity_id
_entity_poly.type
_entity_poly.pdbx_seq_one_letter_code
_entity_poly.pdbx_strand_id
1 'polypeptide(L)'
;MLKSKIIGFIDTLNSAQTEEEIWKVTENFFQNRGFERVVYMDLQPGRHVMHTNLPDWWMSYYLAEGYAEHDAIFDYCGSSCQPQVIGREFLNEKFRNFTPIQRKIIEEAGDAGTVAGFISTVRPMGDDGIACWAAAGDMTKEDLRRIWQESGEILNLVTHLSYNAMQARIGFSATPELSAIERKVMQQLASGFS
;
A
#
# COMPACT_ATOMS: atom_id res chain seq x y z
N MET A 1 7.31 8.99 23.51
CA MET A 1 7.59 9.67 22.22
C MET A 1 6.90 8.98 21.02
N LEU A 2 6.91 7.66 20.91
CA LEU A 2 6.28 6.93 19.78
C LEU A 2 4.74 7.04 19.77
N LYS A 3 4.10 6.88 20.95
CA LYS A 3 2.64 7.04 21.12
C LYS A 3 2.11 8.42 20.70
N SER A 4 2.84 9.47 20.97
CA SER A 4 2.40 10.84 20.59
C SER A 4 2.44 11.06 19.08
N LYS A 5 3.37 10.42 18.36
CA LYS A 5 3.48 10.54 16.89
C LYS A 5 2.35 9.84 16.16
N ILE A 6 1.89 8.68 16.67
CA ILE A 6 0.76 7.97 16.06
C ILE A 6 -0.57 8.66 16.35
N ILE A 7 -0.73 9.22 17.55
CA ILE A 7 -1.93 10.01 17.90
C ILE A 7 -2.05 11.21 16.96
N GLY A 8 -0.97 11.99 16.79
CA GLY A 8 -0.99 13.14 15.87
C GLY A 8 -1.28 12.73 14.42
N PHE A 9 -0.79 11.57 13.96
CA PHE A 9 -1.14 11.03 12.66
C PHE A 9 -2.64 10.71 12.56
N ILE A 10 -3.20 10.02 13.56
CA ILE A 10 -4.64 9.67 13.59
C ILE A 10 -5.50 10.93 13.58
N ASP A 11 -5.17 11.94 14.36
CA ASP A 11 -5.90 13.21 14.41
C ASP A 11 -5.90 13.90 13.04
N THR A 12 -4.74 13.94 12.38
CA THR A 12 -4.60 14.52 11.03
C THR A 12 -5.37 13.72 10.01
N LEU A 13 -5.29 12.37 10.06
CA LEU A 13 -5.99 11.47 9.15
C LEU A 13 -7.52 11.61 9.30
N ASN A 14 -8.02 11.72 10.53
CA ASN A 14 -9.45 11.91 10.80
C ASN A 14 -9.96 13.28 10.31
N SER A 15 -9.10 14.28 10.25
CA SER A 15 -9.43 15.63 9.75
C SER A 15 -9.47 15.70 8.22
N ALA A 16 -8.83 14.75 7.53
CA ALA A 16 -8.79 14.69 6.06
C ALA A 16 -10.18 14.42 5.49
N GLN A 17 -10.59 15.21 4.51
CA GLN A 17 -11.93 15.14 3.91
C GLN A 17 -11.92 14.48 2.53
N THR A 18 -10.77 14.41 1.86
CA THR A 18 -10.62 13.87 0.50
C THR A 18 -9.58 12.77 0.44
N GLU A 19 -9.64 11.94 -0.61
CA GLU A 19 -8.62 10.93 -0.90
C GLU A 19 -7.23 11.56 -1.03
N GLU A 20 -7.14 12.71 -1.70
CA GLU A 20 -5.86 13.42 -1.86
C GLU A 20 -5.27 13.90 -0.53
N GLU A 21 -6.08 14.38 0.38
CA GLU A 21 -5.62 14.76 1.73
C GLU A 21 -5.14 13.54 2.52
N ILE A 22 -5.86 12.40 2.46
CA ILE A 22 -5.45 11.15 3.09
C ILE A 22 -4.13 10.66 2.50
N TRP A 23 -4.01 10.69 1.16
CA TRP A 23 -2.77 10.38 0.47
C TRP A 23 -1.61 11.23 1.00
N LYS A 24 -1.76 12.56 1.02
CA LYS A 24 -0.71 13.48 1.49
C LYS A 24 -0.32 13.27 2.95
N VAL A 25 -1.27 13.03 3.82
CA VAL A 25 -1.01 12.71 5.25
C VAL A 25 -0.18 11.44 5.37
N THR A 26 -0.51 10.41 4.60
CA THR A 26 0.18 9.11 4.63
C THR A 26 1.55 9.18 3.97
N GLU A 27 1.65 9.82 2.81
CA GLU A 27 2.92 10.09 2.12
C GLU A 27 3.91 10.80 3.04
N ASN A 28 3.51 11.91 3.65
CA ASN A 28 4.33 12.67 4.59
C ASN A 28 4.76 11.84 5.80
N PHE A 29 3.88 10.97 6.31
CA PHE A 29 4.22 10.08 7.41
C PHE A 29 5.38 9.16 7.06
N PHE A 30 5.37 8.57 5.87
CA PHE A 30 6.44 7.68 5.39
C PHE A 30 7.71 8.45 5.04
N GLN A 31 7.60 9.59 4.34
CA GLN A 31 8.75 10.44 3.97
C GLN A 31 9.53 10.92 5.21
N ASN A 32 8.86 11.30 6.27
CA ASN A 32 9.50 11.67 7.54
C ASN A 32 10.25 10.51 8.24
N ARG A 33 10.24 9.30 7.65
CA ARG A 33 10.93 8.10 8.12
C ARG A 33 11.92 7.53 7.11
N GLY A 34 12.23 8.30 6.06
CA GLY A 34 13.19 7.92 5.03
C GLY A 34 12.61 7.10 3.88
N PHE A 35 11.28 6.93 3.81
CA PHE A 35 10.63 6.31 2.67
C PHE A 35 10.19 7.38 1.68
N GLU A 36 11.05 7.71 0.74
CA GLU A 36 10.83 8.80 -0.21
C GLU A 36 9.82 8.45 -1.29
N ARG A 37 9.70 7.17 -1.61
CA ARG A 37 8.79 6.62 -2.62
C ARG A 37 7.64 5.91 -1.95
N VAL A 38 6.44 6.35 -2.26
CA VAL A 38 5.20 5.80 -1.71
C VAL A 38 4.24 5.47 -2.84
N VAL A 39 3.59 4.33 -2.74
CA VAL A 39 2.56 3.89 -3.68
C VAL A 39 1.38 3.38 -2.88
N TYR A 40 0.20 3.83 -3.23
CA TYR A 40 -1.07 3.22 -2.84
C TYR A 40 -1.75 2.65 -4.07
N MET A 41 -2.22 1.43 -3.98
CA MET A 41 -3.05 0.82 -5.01
C MET A 41 -4.26 0.13 -4.39
N ASP A 42 -5.39 0.26 -5.08
CA ASP A 42 -6.63 -0.44 -4.81
C ASP A 42 -7.24 -0.86 -6.14
N LEU A 43 -7.02 -2.12 -6.50
CA LEU A 43 -7.47 -2.72 -7.74
C LEU A 43 -8.68 -3.61 -7.45
N GLN A 44 -9.86 -3.13 -7.75
CA GLN A 44 -11.13 -3.84 -7.63
C GLN A 44 -11.72 -4.10 -9.02
N PRO A 45 -12.57 -5.10 -9.20
CA PRO A 45 -13.33 -5.25 -10.43
C PRO A 45 -14.09 -3.96 -10.77
N GLY A 46 -13.78 -3.39 -11.92
CA GLY A 46 -14.41 -2.15 -12.40
C GLY A 46 -13.92 -0.86 -11.75
N ARG A 47 -12.97 -0.90 -10.82
CA ARG A 47 -12.40 0.28 -10.17
C ARG A 47 -10.93 0.11 -9.87
N HIS A 48 -10.11 0.98 -10.44
CA HIS A 48 -8.67 1.01 -10.19
C HIS A 48 -8.28 2.38 -9.64
N VAL A 49 -7.70 2.41 -8.46
CA VAL A 49 -7.16 3.61 -7.82
C VAL A 49 -5.67 3.42 -7.60
N MET A 50 -4.89 4.44 -7.97
CA MET A 50 -3.46 4.48 -7.72
C MET A 50 -3.05 5.90 -7.38
N HIS A 51 -2.37 6.04 -6.23
CA HIS A 51 -1.63 7.25 -5.87
C HIS A 51 -0.16 6.88 -5.75
N THR A 52 0.70 7.69 -6.34
CA THR A 52 2.15 7.43 -6.32
C THR A 52 2.94 8.74 -6.42
N ASN A 53 4.10 8.76 -5.83
CA ASN A 53 5.12 9.78 -6.03
C ASN A 53 6.39 9.22 -6.70
N LEU A 54 6.27 8.06 -7.36
CA LEU A 54 7.33 7.58 -8.24
C LEU A 54 7.57 8.58 -9.37
N PRO A 55 8.81 8.74 -9.84
CA PRO A 55 9.13 9.69 -10.91
C PRO A 55 8.34 9.40 -12.20
N ASP A 56 7.86 10.45 -12.85
CA ASP A 56 7.08 10.34 -14.10
C ASP A 56 7.84 9.60 -15.21
N TRP A 57 9.17 9.79 -15.29
CA TRP A 57 10.00 9.08 -16.25
C TRP A 57 9.96 7.57 -16.02
N TRP A 58 9.95 7.12 -14.75
CA TRP A 58 9.86 5.70 -14.41
C TRP A 58 8.49 5.13 -14.77
N MET A 59 7.42 5.83 -14.41
CA MET A 59 6.05 5.39 -14.74
C MET A 59 5.86 5.27 -16.25
N SER A 60 6.36 6.24 -17.02
CA SER A 60 6.29 6.23 -18.48
C SER A 60 7.10 5.08 -19.08
N TYR A 61 8.30 4.84 -18.56
CA TYR A 61 9.17 3.75 -18.98
C TYR A 61 8.56 2.37 -18.64
N TYR A 62 8.07 2.21 -17.42
CA TYR A 62 7.40 0.99 -16.95
C TYR A 62 6.24 0.57 -17.86
N LEU A 63 5.43 1.53 -18.26
CA LEU A 63 4.31 1.28 -19.18
C LEU A 63 4.80 0.98 -20.61
N ALA A 64 5.78 1.71 -21.11
CA ALA A 64 6.31 1.53 -22.47
C ALA A 64 7.00 0.17 -22.66
N GLU A 65 7.67 -0.34 -21.62
CA GLU A 65 8.32 -1.68 -21.64
C GLU A 65 7.33 -2.83 -21.36
N GLY A 66 6.04 -2.54 -21.09
CA GLY A 66 5.04 -3.57 -20.78
C GLY A 66 5.29 -4.31 -19.46
N TYR A 67 5.97 -3.67 -18.50
CA TYR A 67 6.38 -4.29 -17.24
C TYR A 67 5.21 -4.76 -16.38
N ALA A 68 4.06 -4.11 -16.51
CA ALA A 68 2.85 -4.50 -15.77
C ALA A 68 2.44 -5.97 -15.98
N GLU A 69 2.73 -6.55 -17.15
CA GLU A 69 2.42 -7.95 -17.47
C GLU A 69 3.41 -8.94 -16.84
N HIS A 70 4.54 -8.44 -16.35
CA HIS A 70 5.65 -9.26 -15.86
C HIS A 70 6.00 -8.97 -14.40
N ASP A 71 5.41 -7.95 -13.79
CA ASP A 71 5.73 -7.55 -12.42
C ASP A 71 5.14 -8.54 -11.41
N ALA A 72 6.02 -9.36 -10.84
CA ALA A 72 5.65 -10.38 -9.88
C ALA A 72 5.44 -9.85 -8.45
N ILE A 73 5.61 -8.57 -8.21
CA ILE A 73 5.46 -7.99 -6.86
C ILE A 73 4.04 -8.19 -6.33
N PHE A 74 3.03 -8.12 -7.20
CA PHE A 74 1.64 -8.34 -6.80
C PHE A 74 1.39 -9.78 -6.34
N ASP A 75 1.89 -10.77 -7.09
CA ASP A 75 1.78 -12.18 -6.70
C ASP A 75 2.57 -12.45 -5.43
N TYR A 76 3.77 -11.88 -5.32
CA TYR A 76 4.64 -12.02 -4.15
C TYR A 76 3.98 -11.50 -2.87
N CYS A 77 3.27 -10.38 -2.96
CA CYS A 77 2.67 -9.72 -1.81
C CYS A 77 1.20 -10.06 -1.61
N GLY A 78 0.49 -10.44 -2.67
CA GLY A 78 -0.97 -10.56 -2.68
C GLY A 78 -1.55 -11.67 -1.80
N SER A 79 -0.76 -12.68 -1.47
CA SER A 79 -1.21 -13.84 -0.69
C SER A 79 -1.25 -13.62 0.83
N SER A 80 -0.77 -12.50 1.34
CA SER A 80 -0.60 -12.28 2.78
C SER A 80 -0.77 -10.82 3.16
N CYS A 81 -1.46 -10.55 4.28
CA CYS A 81 -1.48 -9.24 4.93
C CYS A 81 -0.23 -8.96 5.78
N GLN A 82 0.72 -9.89 5.85
CA GLN A 82 2.00 -9.62 6.50
C GLN A 82 2.87 -8.74 5.60
N PRO A 83 3.45 -7.67 6.13
CA PRO A 83 4.35 -6.82 5.35
C PRO A 83 5.51 -7.62 4.76
N GLN A 84 5.80 -7.35 3.50
CA GLN A 84 6.88 -7.99 2.75
C GLN A 84 7.93 -6.95 2.37
N VAL A 85 9.20 -7.35 2.37
CA VAL A 85 10.28 -6.46 1.90
C VAL A 85 10.26 -6.36 0.37
N ILE A 86 10.58 -5.17 -0.15
CA ILE A 86 10.72 -4.89 -1.58
C ILE A 86 12.00 -4.12 -1.87
N GLY A 87 12.37 -4.06 -3.15
CA GLY A 87 13.49 -3.26 -3.64
C GLY A 87 14.72 -4.10 -4.02
N ARG A 88 15.64 -3.45 -4.74
CA ARG A 88 16.81 -4.13 -5.33
C ARG A 88 17.78 -4.71 -4.31
N GLU A 89 17.84 -4.20 -3.10
CA GLU A 89 18.65 -4.74 -2.02
C GLU A 89 18.30 -6.21 -1.68
N PHE A 90 17.11 -6.67 -2.06
CA PHE A 90 16.61 -8.03 -1.80
C PHE A 90 16.69 -8.97 -3.00
N LEU A 91 17.25 -8.54 -4.13
CA LEU A 91 17.32 -9.31 -5.38
C LEU A 91 17.95 -10.71 -5.19
N ASN A 92 18.99 -10.80 -4.40
CA ASN A 92 19.74 -12.04 -4.19
C ASN A 92 19.26 -12.85 -2.97
N GLU A 93 18.32 -12.33 -2.20
CA GLU A 93 17.74 -12.99 -1.04
C GLU A 93 16.30 -13.46 -1.34
N LYS A 94 15.38 -12.51 -1.46
CA LYS A 94 13.93 -12.77 -1.61
C LYS A 94 13.52 -13.05 -3.06
N PHE A 95 14.20 -12.41 -4.03
CA PHE A 95 13.82 -12.46 -5.45
C PHE A 95 14.77 -13.29 -6.31
N ARG A 96 15.59 -14.14 -5.69
CA ARG A 96 16.58 -14.98 -6.40
C ARG A 96 15.95 -15.92 -7.44
N ASN A 97 14.72 -16.35 -7.21
CA ASN A 97 13.98 -17.29 -8.06
C ASN A 97 13.09 -16.61 -9.10
N PHE A 98 13.07 -15.27 -9.13
CA PHE A 98 12.34 -14.51 -10.13
C PHE A 98 13.00 -14.67 -11.51
N THR A 99 12.18 -14.61 -12.54
CA THR A 99 12.66 -14.64 -13.93
C THR A 99 13.57 -13.45 -14.24
N PRO A 100 14.40 -13.51 -15.29
CA PRO A 100 15.27 -12.39 -15.65
C PRO A 100 14.54 -11.07 -15.84
N ILE A 101 13.34 -11.08 -16.45
CA ILE A 101 12.56 -9.84 -16.64
C ILE A 101 12.04 -9.30 -15.31
N GLN A 102 11.53 -10.14 -14.42
CA GLN A 102 11.06 -9.74 -13.09
C GLN A 102 12.19 -9.14 -12.25
N ARG A 103 13.38 -9.73 -12.32
CA ARG A 103 14.57 -9.20 -11.63
C ARG A 103 15.02 -7.86 -12.23
N LYS A 104 14.97 -7.72 -13.57
CA LYS A 104 15.26 -6.47 -14.26
C LYS A 104 14.33 -5.35 -13.80
N ILE A 105 13.03 -5.61 -13.69
CA ILE A 105 12.05 -4.62 -13.20
C ILE A 105 12.43 -4.12 -11.81
N ILE A 106 12.77 -5.02 -10.88
CA ILE A 106 13.15 -4.65 -9.50
C ILE A 106 14.46 -3.86 -9.49
N GLU A 107 15.44 -4.23 -10.32
CA GLU A 107 16.73 -3.57 -10.41
C GLU A 107 16.57 -2.12 -10.90
N GLU A 108 15.82 -1.94 -11.99
CA GLU A 108 15.58 -0.63 -12.58
C GLU A 108 14.66 0.26 -11.72
N ALA A 109 13.69 -0.33 -11.00
CA ALA A 109 12.92 0.40 -9.99
C ALA A 109 13.82 0.99 -8.89
N GLY A 110 14.98 0.36 -8.61
CA GLY A 110 16.00 0.92 -7.73
C GLY A 110 16.55 2.26 -8.21
N ASP A 111 16.66 2.48 -9.52
CA ASP A 111 17.10 3.75 -10.09
C ASP A 111 16.05 4.86 -9.95
N ALA A 112 14.78 4.46 -9.80
CA ALA A 112 13.66 5.34 -9.45
C ALA A 112 13.53 5.60 -7.94
N GLY A 113 14.43 5.06 -7.11
CA GLY A 113 14.48 5.24 -5.67
C GLY A 113 13.82 4.12 -4.86
N THR A 114 13.46 2.99 -5.50
CA THR A 114 12.94 1.80 -4.79
C THR A 114 14.10 0.85 -4.47
N VAL A 115 15.05 1.31 -3.64
CA VAL A 115 16.25 0.55 -3.29
C VAL A 115 15.97 -0.46 -2.20
N ALA A 116 15.39 -0.04 -1.08
CA ALA A 116 14.86 -0.91 -0.03
C ALA A 116 13.58 -0.33 0.56
N GLY A 117 12.63 -1.19 0.87
CA GLY A 117 11.34 -0.78 1.40
C GLY A 117 10.47 -1.97 1.79
N PHE A 118 9.21 -1.69 2.02
CA PHE A 118 8.21 -2.69 2.31
C PHE A 118 6.93 -2.45 1.53
N ILE A 119 6.15 -3.51 1.35
CA ILE A 119 4.76 -3.47 0.90
C ILE A 119 3.88 -4.12 1.96
N SER A 120 2.78 -3.48 2.30
CA SER A 120 1.76 -3.99 3.21
C SER A 120 0.47 -4.16 2.43
N THR A 121 0.07 -5.41 2.25
CA THR A 121 -1.21 -5.75 1.61
C THR A 121 -2.30 -5.62 2.65
N VAL A 122 -3.18 -4.66 2.45
CA VAL A 122 -4.29 -4.36 3.37
C VAL A 122 -5.58 -5.10 2.99
N ARG A 123 -5.69 -5.52 1.73
CA ARG A 123 -6.66 -6.50 1.24
C ARG A 123 -5.94 -7.50 0.35
N PRO A 124 -5.86 -8.80 0.75
CA PRO A 124 -5.23 -9.85 -0.04
C PRO A 124 -5.90 -10.01 -1.41
N MET A 125 -5.14 -10.53 -2.36
CA MET A 125 -5.65 -10.84 -3.69
C MET A 125 -6.78 -11.88 -3.60
N GLY A 126 -7.90 -11.59 -4.26
CA GLY A 126 -9.09 -12.42 -4.30
C GLY A 126 -10.09 -11.91 -5.34
N ASP A 127 -11.31 -12.41 -5.31
CA ASP A 127 -12.39 -12.02 -6.23
C ASP A 127 -12.68 -10.51 -6.17
N ASP A 128 -12.48 -9.90 -5.01
CA ASP A 128 -12.64 -8.44 -4.78
C ASP A 128 -11.38 -7.62 -5.17
N GLY A 129 -10.36 -8.26 -5.75
CA GLY A 129 -9.12 -7.61 -6.16
C GLY A 129 -8.06 -7.55 -5.05
N ILE A 130 -7.15 -6.58 -5.12
CA ILE A 130 -6.05 -6.37 -4.16
C ILE A 130 -5.96 -4.91 -3.76
N ALA A 131 -5.58 -4.64 -2.51
CA ALA A 131 -5.17 -3.30 -2.07
C ALA A 131 -3.89 -3.34 -1.24
N CYS A 132 -2.99 -2.40 -1.50
CA CYS A 132 -1.71 -2.34 -0.81
C CYS A 132 -1.16 -0.91 -0.68
N TRP A 133 -0.27 -0.73 0.30
CA TRP A 133 0.64 0.39 0.42
C TRP A 133 2.06 -0.12 0.29
N ALA A 134 2.86 0.52 -0.55
CA ALA A 134 4.29 0.32 -0.62
C ALA A 134 5.02 1.60 -0.24
N ALA A 135 6.12 1.46 0.50
CA ALA A 135 6.98 2.57 0.85
C ALA A 135 8.44 2.13 0.76
N ALA A 136 9.25 2.88 0.03
CA ALA A 136 10.66 2.58 -0.21
C ALA A 136 11.51 3.86 -0.22
N GLY A 137 12.81 3.70 -0.11
CA GLY A 137 13.75 4.80 -0.17
C GLY A 137 15.11 4.36 -0.69
N ASP A 138 16.01 5.34 -0.88
CA ASP A 138 17.41 5.10 -1.19
C ASP A 138 18.17 4.78 0.12
N MET A 139 17.93 3.58 0.63
CA MET A 139 18.51 3.09 1.87
C MET A 139 19.01 1.64 1.70
N THR A 140 19.89 1.21 2.60
CA THR A 140 20.34 -0.18 2.64
C THR A 140 19.28 -1.09 3.30
N LYS A 141 19.38 -2.40 3.07
CA LYS A 141 18.54 -3.37 3.78
C LYS A 141 18.79 -3.37 5.29
N GLU A 142 19.99 -3.01 5.74
CA GLU A 142 20.33 -2.85 7.15
C GLU A 142 19.61 -1.65 7.77
N ASP A 143 19.52 -0.53 7.06
CA ASP A 143 18.75 0.63 7.48
C ASP A 143 17.27 0.30 7.58
N LEU A 144 16.72 -0.39 6.57
CA LEU A 144 15.33 -0.85 6.61
C LEU A 144 15.08 -1.77 7.81
N ARG A 145 15.96 -2.73 8.09
CA ARG A 145 15.83 -3.63 9.26
C ARG A 145 15.81 -2.85 10.56
N ARG A 146 16.67 -1.85 10.72
CA ARG A 146 16.69 -0.97 11.90
C ARG A 146 15.37 -0.21 12.05
N ILE A 147 14.90 0.45 10.98
CA ILE A 147 13.61 1.16 10.97
C ILE A 147 12.47 0.21 11.34
N TRP A 148 12.50 -1.01 10.80
CA TRP A 148 11.47 -2.01 11.05
C TRP A 148 11.45 -2.47 12.50
N GLN A 149 12.62 -2.74 13.11
CA GLN A 149 12.73 -3.08 14.53
C GLN A 149 12.21 -1.97 15.45
N GLU A 150 12.43 -0.71 15.08
CA GLU A 150 12.02 0.42 15.90
C GLU A 150 10.52 0.79 15.72
N SER A 151 9.94 0.58 14.55
CA SER A 151 8.63 1.13 14.20
C SER A 151 7.78 0.30 13.23
N GLY A 152 8.17 -0.94 12.92
CA GLY A 152 7.48 -1.78 11.92
C GLY A 152 5.99 -1.98 12.20
N GLU A 153 5.62 -2.20 13.45
CA GLU A 153 4.21 -2.33 13.87
C GLU A 153 3.40 -1.05 13.57
N ILE A 154 4.03 0.11 13.78
CA ILE A 154 3.40 1.41 13.50
C ILE A 154 3.29 1.66 11.99
N LEU A 155 4.34 1.33 11.23
CA LEU A 155 4.30 1.43 9.77
C LEU A 155 3.16 0.58 9.20
N ASN A 156 3.02 -0.65 9.66
CA ASN A 156 1.93 -1.53 9.26
C ASN A 156 0.55 -0.99 9.71
N LEU A 157 0.43 -0.51 10.95
CA LEU A 157 -0.81 0.09 11.45
C LEU A 157 -1.23 1.29 10.61
N VAL A 158 -0.29 2.15 10.22
CA VAL A 158 -0.55 3.33 9.38
C VAL A 158 -1.12 2.92 8.02
N THR A 159 -0.61 1.86 7.38
CA THR A 159 -1.17 1.39 6.10
C THR A 159 -2.63 0.99 6.23
N HIS A 160 -2.99 0.26 7.29
CA HIS A 160 -4.38 -0.16 7.54
C HIS A 160 -5.30 1.02 7.89
N LEU A 161 -4.85 1.95 8.73
CA LEU A 161 -5.63 3.15 9.07
C LEU A 161 -5.88 4.03 7.84
N SER A 162 -4.84 4.25 7.02
CA SER A 162 -4.96 5.02 5.79
C SER A 162 -5.87 4.34 4.78
N TYR A 163 -5.78 3.01 4.62
CA TYR A 163 -6.69 2.25 3.78
C TYR A 163 -8.15 2.42 4.23
N ASN A 164 -8.42 2.24 5.52
CA ASN A 164 -9.78 2.41 6.05
C ASN A 164 -10.30 3.83 5.83
N ALA A 165 -9.45 4.85 6.01
CA ALA A 165 -9.81 6.23 5.72
C ALA A 165 -10.12 6.45 4.24
N MET A 166 -9.29 5.90 3.31
CA MET A 166 -9.55 5.90 1.86
C MET A 166 -10.92 5.27 1.56
N GLN A 167 -11.18 4.05 2.06
CA GLN A 167 -12.44 3.36 1.82
C GLN A 167 -13.66 4.14 2.34
N ALA A 168 -13.54 4.77 3.50
CA ALA A 168 -14.63 5.58 4.06
C ALA A 168 -15.00 6.77 3.17
N ARG A 169 -14.04 7.37 2.45
CA ARG A 169 -14.32 8.49 1.53
C ARG A 169 -14.86 8.02 0.19
N ILE A 170 -14.39 6.89 -0.29
CA ILE A 170 -14.82 6.26 -1.55
C ILE A 170 -16.23 5.68 -1.39
N GLY A 171 -16.51 4.97 -0.30
CA GLY A 171 -17.78 4.29 -0.06
C GLY A 171 -18.97 5.23 0.04
N PHE A 172 -18.80 6.49 0.40
CA PHE A 172 -19.86 7.49 0.37
C PHE A 172 -20.29 7.89 -1.05
N SER A 173 -19.42 7.65 -2.07
CA SER A 173 -19.74 7.96 -3.47
C SER A 173 -20.36 6.78 -4.24
N ALA A 174 -20.27 5.57 -3.71
CA ALA A 174 -20.67 4.33 -4.38
C ALA A 174 -21.32 3.33 -3.40
N THR A 175 -22.27 3.77 -2.58
CA THR A 175 -23.12 2.80 -1.91
C THR A 175 -24.03 2.16 -2.97
N PRO A 176 -23.85 0.87 -3.31
CA PRO A 176 -24.87 0.14 -4.05
C PRO A 176 -26.16 0.27 -3.25
N GLU A 177 -27.26 0.60 -3.90
CA GLU A 177 -28.56 0.55 -3.22
C GLU A 177 -28.78 -0.88 -2.78
N LEU A 178 -28.62 -1.13 -1.48
CA LEU A 178 -28.92 -2.43 -0.88
C LEU A 178 -30.37 -2.79 -1.20
N SER A 179 -30.60 -3.98 -1.72
CA SER A 179 -31.95 -4.54 -1.88
C SER A 179 -32.66 -4.55 -0.54
N ALA A 180 -33.97 -4.63 -0.56
CA ALA A 180 -34.77 -4.70 0.68
C ALA A 180 -34.38 -5.88 1.59
N ILE A 181 -33.92 -6.99 0.99
CA ILE A 181 -33.48 -8.19 1.72
C ILE A 181 -32.12 -7.93 2.38
N GLU A 182 -31.15 -7.37 1.64
CA GLU A 182 -29.82 -7.05 2.17
C GLU A 182 -29.91 -6.04 3.31
N ARG A 183 -30.74 -5.01 3.16
CA ARG A 183 -31.00 -4.03 4.23
C ARG A 183 -31.57 -4.71 5.49
N LYS A 184 -32.52 -5.64 5.33
CA LYS A 184 -33.10 -6.37 6.45
C LYS A 184 -32.08 -7.27 7.14
N VAL A 185 -31.21 -7.96 6.38
CA VAL A 185 -30.12 -8.78 6.92
C VAL A 185 -29.15 -7.92 7.70
N MET A 186 -28.73 -6.77 7.14
CA MET A 186 -27.81 -5.85 7.82
C MET A 186 -28.41 -5.27 9.10
N GLN A 187 -29.71 -4.93 9.11
CA GLN A 187 -30.39 -4.46 10.30
C GLN A 187 -30.45 -5.54 11.40
N GLN A 188 -30.74 -6.80 11.03
CA GLN A 188 -30.73 -7.92 11.96
C GLN A 188 -29.34 -8.18 12.55
N LEU A 189 -28.28 -8.14 11.72
CA LEU A 189 -26.90 -8.26 12.18
C LEU A 189 -26.51 -7.11 13.13
N ALA A 190 -26.89 -5.87 12.80
CA ALA A 190 -26.61 -4.70 13.63
C ALA A 190 -27.36 -4.67 14.96
N SER A 191 -28.59 -5.28 15.02
CA SER A 191 -29.37 -5.35 16.25
C SER A 191 -28.92 -6.47 17.20
N GLY A 192 -27.96 -7.29 16.81
CA GLY A 192 -27.56 -8.49 17.54
C GLY A 192 -28.67 -9.56 17.50
N PHE A 193 -28.28 -10.80 17.33
CA PHE A 193 -29.21 -11.90 17.56
C PHE A 193 -29.49 -11.96 19.08
N SER A 194 -30.58 -11.40 19.52
CA SER A 194 -31.10 -11.61 20.87
C SER A 194 -32.00 -12.84 20.89
#